data_afaccda906f3075ac52d853abe0d6928
#
_entry.id   afaccda906f3075ac52d853abe0d6928
#
_cell.length_a   1.000
_cell.length_b   1.000
_cell.length_c   1.000
_cell.angle_alpha   90.00
_cell.angle_beta   90.00
_cell.angle_gamma   90.00
#
_symmetry.space_group_name_H-M   'P 1'
#
loop_
_entity.id
_entity.type
_entity.pdbx_description
1 polymer ?
#
loop_
_entity_poly.entity_id
_entity_poly.type
_entity_poly.pdbx_seq_one_letter_code
_entity_poly.pdbx_strand_id
1 'polypeptide(L)'
;MPRFLRIITGDAKANANGGANANAAWSCTGFENRVQLKDKYPICPTGSEVVRTERFQSCWDGRNTDSANHRSHVTFADARGRCPAGFKAVPQLVQRLTYSGLAGSTAFAVDSFPESLHTPITDHGDFINAMPERLMKQAVSCINSGRRCG
;
A
#
# COMPACT_ATOMS: atom_id res chain seq x y z
N MET A 1 -14.69 5.55 -5.63
CA MET A 1 -14.51 4.58 -4.53
C MET A 1 -15.75 4.65 -3.67
N PRO A 2 -16.44 3.54 -3.38
CA PRO A 2 -17.65 3.55 -2.56
C PRO A 2 -17.32 3.92 -1.11
N ARG A 3 -18.28 4.56 -0.44
CA ARG A 3 -18.17 4.87 0.99
C ARG A 3 -18.12 3.56 1.78
N PHE A 4 -17.33 3.53 2.82
CA PHE A 4 -17.08 2.37 3.69
C PHE A 4 -16.42 1.16 3.00
N LEU A 5 -15.87 1.35 1.79
CA LEU A 5 -14.99 0.33 1.23
C LEU A 5 -13.84 0.07 2.20
N ARG A 6 -13.69 -1.18 2.62
CA ARG A 6 -12.63 -1.64 3.51
C ARG A 6 -11.64 -2.49 2.71
N ILE A 7 -10.36 -2.21 2.85
CA ILE A 7 -9.29 -2.89 2.09
C ILE A 7 -8.10 -3.14 3.01
N ILE A 8 -7.49 -4.31 2.90
CA ILE A 8 -6.17 -4.61 3.47
C ILE A 8 -5.17 -4.79 2.33
N THR A 9 -4.03 -4.10 2.41
CA THR A 9 -2.83 -4.38 1.59
C THR A 9 -1.74 -4.97 2.47
N GLY A 10 -0.84 -5.77 1.91
CA GLY A 10 0.14 -6.53 2.71
C GLY A 10 -0.49 -7.67 3.51
N ASP A 11 0.25 -8.36 4.36
CA ASP A 11 -0.27 -9.48 5.14
C ASP A 11 0.48 -9.68 6.46
N ALA A 12 -0.20 -9.44 7.58
CA ALA A 12 0.34 -9.66 8.93
C ALA A 12 0.80 -11.12 9.17
N LYS A 13 0.27 -12.08 8.39
CA LYS A 13 0.59 -13.50 8.49
C LYS A 13 1.54 -13.99 7.39
N ALA A 14 2.23 -13.09 6.68
CA ALA A 14 3.07 -13.45 5.54
C ALA A 14 4.13 -14.50 5.88
N ASN A 15 4.71 -14.48 7.08
CA ASN A 15 5.66 -15.51 7.54
C ASN A 15 5.03 -16.91 7.64
N ALA A 16 3.77 -16.98 8.04
CA ALA A 16 3.08 -18.27 8.25
C ALA A 16 2.47 -18.84 6.96
N ASN A 17 2.23 -17.99 5.94
CA ASN A 17 1.57 -18.40 4.70
C ASN A 17 2.47 -18.36 3.45
N GLY A 18 3.80 -18.38 3.66
CA GLY A 18 4.78 -18.39 2.56
C GLY A 18 4.86 -17.09 1.77
N GLY A 19 4.50 -15.97 2.36
CA GLY A 19 4.56 -14.66 1.71
C GLY A 19 3.38 -14.34 0.80
N ALA A 20 2.32 -15.15 0.81
CA ALA A 20 1.09 -14.85 0.08
C ALA A 20 0.56 -13.48 0.51
N ASN A 21 0.15 -12.65 -0.43
CA ASN A 21 -0.31 -11.26 -0.23
C ASN A 21 0.72 -10.28 0.36
N ALA A 22 1.97 -10.67 0.61
CA ALA A 22 3.00 -9.74 1.04
C ALA A 22 3.15 -8.61 0.02
N ASN A 23 3.06 -7.36 0.48
CA ASN A 23 3.12 -6.17 -0.37
C ASN A 23 3.98 -5.06 0.22
N ALA A 24 4.92 -5.43 1.08
CA ALA A 24 5.90 -4.50 1.64
C ALA A 24 6.70 -3.80 0.53
N ALA A 25 6.98 -2.52 0.71
CA ALA A 25 7.81 -1.75 -0.21
C ALA A 25 8.61 -0.71 0.58
N TRP A 26 9.87 -1.05 0.86
CA TRP A 26 10.79 -0.23 1.64
C TRP A 26 11.92 0.30 0.78
N SER A 27 12.25 1.56 0.98
CA SER A 27 13.25 2.29 0.21
C SER A 27 13.91 3.39 1.05
N CYS A 28 14.69 4.24 0.39
CA CYS A 28 15.21 5.49 0.96
C CYS A 28 14.70 6.69 0.17
N THR A 29 14.58 7.85 0.81
CA THR A 29 14.21 9.09 0.12
C THR A 29 15.14 9.36 -1.04
N GLY A 30 14.59 9.64 -2.23
CA GLY A 30 15.32 9.83 -3.49
C GLY A 30 15.68 8.55 -4.23
N PHE A 31 15.36 7.37 -3.69
CA PHE A 31 15.67 6.07 -4.30
C PHE A 31 14.42 5.22 -4.60
N GLU A 32 13.22 5.72 -4.32
CA GLU A 32 11.97 4.95 -4.39
C GLU A 32 11.64 4.44 -5.80
N ASN A 33 12.15 5.09 -6.83
CA ASN A 33 11.99 4.67 -8.22
C ASN A 33 12.99 3.59 -8.67
N ARG A 34 13.98 3.27 -7.84
CA ARG A 34 15.08 2.33 -8.15
C ARG A 34 15.07 1.12 -7.24
N VAL A 35 14.71 1.31 -5.97
CA VAL A 35 14.80 0.29 -4.93
C VAL A 35 13.47 0.19 -4.20
N GLN A 36 12.90 -1.02 -4.16
CA GLN A 36 11.70 -1.36 -3.39
C GLN A 36 11.92 -2.74 -2.78
N LEU A 37 12.35 -2.77 -1.51
CA LEU A 37 12.65 -4.00 -0.80
C LEU A 37 11.37 -4.55 -0.15
N LYS A 38 11.20 -5.87 -0.17
CA LYS A 38 10.00 -6.54 0.35
C LYS A 38 10.25 -7.36 1.60
N ASP A 39 11.44 -7.89 1.75
CA ASP A 39 11.83 -8.87 2.77
C ASP A 39 12.91 -8.36 3.73
N LYS A 40 13.38 -7.14 3.53
CA LYS A 40 14.40 -6.51 4.38
C LYS A 40 14.28 -4.99 4.37
N TYR A 41 14.76 -4.37 5.44
CA TYR A 41 14.87 -2.92 5.51
C TYR A 41 16.08 -2.40 4.72
N PRO A 42 15.99 -1.20 4.14
CA PRO A 42 17.11 -0.57 3.46
C PRO A 42 18.12 -0.01 4.46
N ILE A 43 19.40 0.00 4.08
CA ILE A 43 20.43 0.86 4.69
C ILE A 43 20.49 2.13 3.86
N CYS A 44 19.98 3.22 4.40
CA CYS A 44 19.91 4.49 3.69
C CYS A 44 21.23 5.26 3.80
N PRO A 45 21.71 5.87 2.70
CA PRO A 45 22.88 6.72 2.73
C PRO A 45 22.64 7.99 3.58
N THR A 46 23.73 8.62 4.00
CA THR A 46 23.67 9.88 4.72
C THR A 46 22.84 10.93 3.96
N GLY A 47 21.94 11.58 4.66
CA GLY A 47 21.01 12.56 4.08
C GLY A 47 19.73 11.98 3.49
N SER A 48 19.58 10.65 3.48
CA SER A 48 18.34 9.98 3.11
C SER A 48 17.65 9.38 4.34
N GLU A 49 16.32 9.33 4.31
CA GLU A 49 15.49 8.71 5.34
C GLU A 49 14.91 7.40 4.83
N VAL A 50 14.58 6.49 5.74
CA VAL A 50 13.85 5.26 5.41
C VAL A 50 12.44 5.60 4.95
N VAL A 51 11.99 5.01 3.85
CA VAL A 51 10.66 5.21 3.27
C VAL A 51 9.92 3.89 3.22
N ARG A 52 8.70 3.90 3.72
CA ARG A 52 7.70 2.85 3.54
C ARG A 52 6.66 3.31 2.54
N THR A 53 6.33 2.48 1.57
CA THR A 53 5.25 2.77 0.61
C THR A 53 4.27 1.62 0.58
N GLU A 54 3.01 1.89 0.86
CA GLU A 54 1.91 0.93 0.71
C GLU A 54 1.01 1.36 -0.43
N ARG A 55 0.79 0.44 -1.37
CA ARG A 55 -0.15 0.61 -2.48
C ARG A 55 -1.34 -0.29 -2.24
N PHE A 56 -2.51 0.31 -2.19
CA PHE A 56 -3.77 -0.43 -2.04
C PHE A 56 -4.32 -0.86 -3.39
N GLN A 57 -5.20 -1.84 -3.39
CA GLN A 57 -5.91 -2.30 -4.58
C GLN A 57 -6.73 -1.16 -5.19
N SER A 58 -6.79 -1.10 -6.51
CA SER A 58 -7.47 -0.04 -7.27
C SER A 58 -8.57 -0.56 -8.18
N CYS A 59 -8.93 -1.83 -8.06
CA CYS A 59 -10.02 -2.46 -8.80
C CYS A 59 -11.00 -3.08 -7.79
N TRP A 60 -12.28 -2.73 -7.90
CA TRP A 60 -13.36 -3.14 -7.01
C TRP A 60 -14.40 -3.96 -7.77
N ASP A 61 -14.99 -5.01 -7.15
CA ASP A 61 -15.99 -5.90 -7.76
C ASP A 61 -17.33 -5.21 -8.11
N GLY A 62 -17.49 -3.94 -7.69
CA GLY A 62 -18.70 -3.15 -7.97
C GLY A 62 -19.92 -3.51 -7.12
N ARG A 63 -19.80 -4.34 -6.11
CA ARG A 63 -20.89 -4.86 -5.29
C ARG A 63 -20.62 -4.76 -3.79
N ASN A 64 -19.53 -5.33 -3.32
CA ASN A 64 -19.25 -5.50 -1.90
C ASN A 64 -18.32 -4.40 -1.39
N THR A 65 -18.68 -3.78 -0.27
CA THR A 65 -17.79 -2.80 0.39
C THR A 65 -16.79 -3.46 1.34
N ASP A 66 -16.96 -4.77 1.57
CA ASP A 66 -16.09 -5.58 2.42
C ASP A 66 -16.21 -7.06 2.04
N SER A 67 -15.29 -7.88 2.53
CA SER A 67 -15.30 -9.35 2.45
C SER A 67 -14.61 -9.92 3.69
N ALA A 68 -14.82 -11.21 3.98
CA ALA A 68 -14.30 -11.84 5.19
C ALA A 68 -12.78 -11.71 5.39
N ASN A 69 -12.03 -11.60 4.29
CA ASN A 69 -10.58 -11.39 4.31
C ASN A 69 -10.16 -9.96 3.94
N HIS A 70 -11.10 -9.03 3.81
CA HIS A 70 -10.91 -7.65 3.38
C HIS A 70 -10.14 -7.48 2.05
N ARG A 71 -10.13 -8.52 1.19
CA ARG A 71 -9.31 -8.58 -0.04
C ARG A 71 -10.07 -9.09 -1.27
N SER A 72 -10.96 -10.08 -1.13
CA SER A 72 -11.54 -10.79 -2.29
C SER A 72 -12.51 -9.96 -3.13
N HIS A 73 -13.00 -8.83 -2.61
CA HIS A 73 -13.84 -7.86 -3.31
C HIS A 73 -13.03 -6.78 -4.05
N VAL A 74 -11.70 -6.80 -3.92
CA VAL A 74 -10.78 -5.85 -4.58
C VAL A 74 -9.58 -6.58 -5.18
N THR A 75 -8.90 -5.94 -6.14
CA THR A 75 -7.66 -6.47 -6.72
C THR A 75 -6.79 -5.33 -7.25
N PHE A 76 -5.53 -5.63 -7.56
CA PHE A 76 -4.65 -4.68 -8.22
C PHE A 76 -4.95 -4.61 -9.73
N ALA A 77 -4.75 -3.44 -10.31
CA ALA A 77 -4.73 -3.29 -11.75
C ALA A 77 -3.48 -3.97 -12.36
N ASP A 78 -3.55 -4.31 -13.64
CA ASP A 78 -2.39 -4.80 -14.39
C ASP A 78 -1.32 -3.70 -14.58
N ALA A 79 -0.19 -4.05 -15.18
CA ALA A 79 0.91 -3.11 -15.45
C ALA A 79 0.51 -1.94 -16.39
N ARG A 80 -0.62 -2.05 -17.07
CA ARG A 80 -1.19 -0.99 -17.91
C ARG A 80 -2.29 -0.19 -17.20
N GLY A 81 -2.50 -0.42 -15.91
CA GLY A 81 -3.53 0.25 -15.11
C GLY A 81 -4.95 -0.26 -15.35
N ARG A 82 -5.14 -1.45 -15.96
CA ARG A 82 -6.47 -1.98 -16.30
C ARG A 82 -6.93 -2.97 -15.24
N CYS A 83 -8.21 -2.89 -14.90
CA CYS A 83 -8.85 -3.86 -14.03
C CYS A 83 -9.23 -5.14 -14.78
N PRO A 84 -9.21 -6.30 -14.10
CA PRO A 84 -9.75 -7.54 -14.65
C PRO A 84 -11.23 -7.44 -14.99
N ALA A 85 -11.72 -8.34 -15.85
CA ALA A 85 -13.15 -8.42 -16.17
C ALA A 85 -14.00 -8.59 -14.89
N GLY A 86 -15.10 -7.85 -14.81
CA GLY A 86 -15.99 -7.83 -13.64
C GLY A 86 -15.59 -6.84 -12.55
N PHE A 87 -14.41 -6.24 -12.62
CA PHE A 87 -13.96 -5.21 -11.67
C PHE A 87 -14.05 -3.80 -12.27
N LYS A 88 -14.28 -2.82 -11.41
CA LYS A 88 -14.38 -1.40 -11.73
C LYS A 88 -13.19 -0.66 -11.14
N ALA A 89 -12.57 0.22 -11.93
CA ALA A 89 -11.49 1.06 -11.45
C ALA A 89 -11.98 2.03 -10.36
N VAL A 90 -11.19 2.15 -9.30
CA VAL A 90 -11.37 3.13 -8.22
C VAL A 90 -10.03 3.85 -8.00
N PRO A 91 -10.01 5.07 -7.41
CA PRO A 91 -8.77 5.72 -7.05
C PRO A 91 -7.86 4.81 -6.22
N GLN A 92 -6.58 4.75 -6.56
CA GLN A 92 -5.62 4.02 -5.75
C GLN A 92 -5.19 4.88 -4.56
N LEU A 93 -5.32 4.34 -3.35
CA LEU A 93 -4.65 4.90 -2.19
C LEU A 93 -3.17 4.47 -2.22
N VAL A 94 -2.29 5.44 -2.01
CA VAL A 94 -0.87 5.21 -1.78
C VAL A 94 -0.50 5.90 -0.48
N GLN A 95 -0.07 5.15 0.52
CA GLN A 95 0.54 5.67 1.72
C GLN A 95 2.05 5.70 1.54
N ARG A 96 2.66 6.85 1.84
CA ARG A 96 4.10 7.02 1.85
C ARG A 96 4.52 7.63 3.18
N LEU A 97 5.27 6.89 3.96
CA LEU A 97 5.76 7.28 5.27
C LEU A 97 7.28 7.40 5.23
N THR A 98 7.81 8.41 5.90
CA THR A 98 9.24 8.60 6.11
C THR A 98 9.57 8.45 7.58
N TYR A 99 10.67 7.80 7.88
CA TYR A 99 11.15 7.56 9.24
C TYR A 99 12.51 8.21 9.41
N SER A 100 12.54 9.27 10.19
CA SER A 100 13.79 9.98 10.52
C SER A 100 14.60 9.22 11.58
N GLY A 101 15.91 9.37 11.55
CA GLY A 101 16.81 8.79 12.53
C GLY A 101 17.12 7.30 12.37
N LEU A 102 16.65 6.66 11.31
CA LEU A 102 16.89 5.24 11.00
C LEU A 102 17.99 5.02 9.95
N ALA A 103 18.54 6.08 9.38
CA ALA A 103 19.59 5.99 8.35
C ALA A 103 20.85 5.30 8.90
N GLY A 104 21.51 4.49 8.04
CA GLY A 104 22.76 3.82 8.37
C GLY A 104 22.64 2.54 9.21
N SER A 105 21.44 2.11 9.55
CA SER A 105 21.20 0.90 10.36
C SER A 105 20.01 0.11 9.82
N THR A 106 20.01 -1.20 10.08
CA THR A 106 18.84 -2.08 9.96
C THR A 106 18.46 -2.69 11.32
N ALA A 107 19.05 -2.23 12.42
CA ALA A 107 18.79 -2.69 13.77
C ALA A 107 17.46 -2.14 14.36
N PHE A 108 16.48 -1.90 13.50
CA PHE A 108 15.14 -1.45 13.87
C PHE A 108 14.09 -2.41 13.32
N ALA A 109 12.93 -2.43 13.95
CA ALA A 109 11.72 -3.09 13.46
C ALA A 109 10.58 -2.08 13.59
N VAL A 110 10.04 -1.61 12.46
CA VAL A 110 8.97 -0.61 12.43
C VAL A 110 7.60 -1.30 12.34
N ASP A 111 7.52 -2.37 11.57
CA ASP A 111 6.28 -3.12 11.33
C ASP A 111 6.60 -4.61 11.20
N SER A 112 7.10 -5.18 12.28
CA SER A 112 7.50 -6.59 12.36
C SER A 112 6.99 -7.20 13.63
N PHE A 113 6.60 -8.47 13.56
CA PHE A 113 6.36 -9.30 14.73
C PHE A 113 7.69 -9.94 15.22
N PRO A 114 7.79 -10.37 16.49
CA PRO A 114 9.01 -10.98 17.01
C PRO A 114 9.54 -12.13 16.15
N GLU A 115 8.66 -12.97 15.62
CA GLU A 115 8.98 -14.06 14.71
C GLU A 115 9.47 -13.63 13.34
N SER A 116 9.29 -12.37 12.96
CA SER A 116 9.74 -11.83 11.68
C SER A 116 11.24 -11.52 11.64
N LEU A 117 11.95 -11.58 12.77
CA LEU A 117 13.39 -11.38 12.86
C LEU A 117 13.90 -10.18 12.08
N HIS A 118 13.29 -9.00 12.28
CA HIS A 118 13.59 -7.76 11.57
C HIS A 118 13.31 -7.78 10.06
N THR A 119 12.46 -8.68 9.57
CA THR A 119 12.00 -8.62 8.18
C THR A 119 10.67 -7.88 8.07
N PRO A 120 10.47 -7.00 7.09
CA PRO A 120 9.21 -6.28 6.91
C PRO A 120 8.18 -7.05 6.07
N ILE A 121 8.34 -8.35 5.86
CA ILE A 121 7.46 -9.14 5.00
C ILE A 121 6.00 -9.15 5.49
N THR A 122 5.79 -8.97 6.79
CA THR A 122 4.47 -8.88 7.43
C THR A 122 3.86 -7.49 7.38
N ASP A 123 4.54 -6.55 6.73
CA ASP A 123 4.05 -5.19 6.57
C ASP A 123 2.68 -5.16 5.89
N HIS A 124 1.75 -4.43 6.48
CA HIS A 124 0.38 -4.35 6.00
C HIS A 124 -0.26 -3.02 6.39
N GLY A 125 -1.29 -2.63 5.67
CA GLY A 125 -2.09 -1.45 5.96
C GLY A 125 -3.57 -1.72 5.80
N ASP A 126 -4.35 -1.13 6.69
CA ASP A 126 -5.80 -1.17 6.68
C ASP A 126 -6.37 0.19 6.27
N PHE A 127 -7.40 0.15 5.43
CA PHE A 127 -8.07 1.35 4.96
C PHE A 127 -9.58 1.18 4.98
N ILE A 128 -10.27 2.20 5.48
CA ILE A 128 -11.73 2.34 5.37
C ILE A 128 -12.04 3.70 4.76
N ASN A 129 -12.77 3.70 3.64
CA ASN A 129 -13.16 4.94 2.98
C ASN A 129 -14.27 5.67 3.74
N ALA A 130 -13.91 6.62 4.58
CA ALA A 130 -14.86 7.50 5.28
C ALA A 130 -15.08 8.84 4.56
N MET A 131 -14.48 9.04 3.37
CA MET A 131 -14.56 10.31 2.63
C MET A 131 -16.01 10.61 2.21
N PRO A 132 -16.51 11.84 2.43
CA PRO A 132 -17.81 12.27 1.93
C PRO A 132 -17.90 12.13 0.40
N GLU A 133 -19.07 11.72 -0.12
CA GLU A 133 -19.24 11.48 -1.56
C GLU A 133 -18.89 12.69 -2.44
N ARG A 134 -19.23 13.90 -1.99
CA ARG A 134 -18.90 15.14 -2.71
C ARG A 134 -17.39 15.27 -2.89
N LEU A 135 -16.63 15.02 -1.84
CA LEU A 135 -15.18 15.11 -1.87
C LEU A 135 -14.56 13.99 -2.74
N MET A 136 -15.10 12.78 -2.64
CA MET A 136 -14.70 11.67 -3.50
C MET A 136 -14.94 11.96 -4.99
N LYS A 137 -16.09 12.56 -5.35
CA LYS A 137 -16.38 12.98 -6.72
C LYS A 137 -15.40 14.03 -7.22
N GLN A 138 -15.03 14.99 -6.38
CA GLN A 138 -14.01 15.98 -6.70
C GLN A 138 -12.64 15.34 -6.92
N ALA A 139 -12.21 14.44 -6.04
CA ALA A 139 -10.95 13.71 -6.19
C ALA A 139 -10.90 12.91 -7.49
N VAL A 140 -11.96 12.15 -7.80
CA VAL A 140 -12.05 11.37 -9.05
C VAL A 140 -12.00 12.28 -10.28
N SER A 141 -12.73 13.38 -10.26
CA SER A 141 -12.72 14.36 -11.38
C SER A 141 -11.33 14.95 -11.57
N CYS A 142 -10.66 15.30 -10.50
CA CYS A 142 -9.29 15.81 -10.57
C CYS A 142 -8.31 14.77 -11.12
N ILE A 143 -8.32 13.54 -10.60
CA ILE A 143 -7.47 12.44 -11.08
C ILE A 143 -7.68 12.20 -12.57
N ASN A 144 -8.93 12.13 -13.02
CA ASN A 144 -9.27 11.90 -14.42
C ASN A 144 -8.88 13.08 -15.34
N SER A 145 -8.71 14.26 -14.80
CA SER A 145 -8.25 15.43 -15.58
C SER A 145 -6.75 15.45 -15.83
N GLY A 146 -5.98 14.57 -15.19
CA GLY A 146 -4.51 14.54 -15.25
C GLY A 146 -3.82 15.73 -14.55
N ARG A 147 -4.56 16.54 -13.78
CA ARG A 147 -4.00 17.68 -13.04
C ARG A 147 -3.42 17.22 -11.70
N ARG A 148 -2.55 18.02 -11.14
CA ARG A 148 -2.20 17.90 -9.73
C ARG A 148 -3.43 18.24 -8.87
N CYS A 149 -3.75 17.35 -7.94
CA CYS A 149 -4.85 17.49 -7.01
C CYS A 149 -4.24 17.75 -5.62
N GLY A 150 -4.36 18.96 -5.14
CA GLY A 150 -3.87 19.38 -3.82
C GLY A 150 -4.61 20.60 -3.37
#